data_acb61909b40620d7c46d4d825c9dc2cd
#
_entry.id   acb61909b40620d7c46d4d825c9dc2cd
#
_cell.length_a   1.000
_cell.length_b   1.000
_cell.length_c   1.000
_cell.angle_alpha   90.00
_cell.angle_beta   90.00
_cell.angle_gamma   90.00
#
_symmetry.space_group_name_H-M   'P 1'
#
loop_
_entity.id
_entity.type
_entity.pdbx_description
1 polymer ?
#
loop_
_entity_poly.entity_id
_entity_poly.type
_entity_poly.pdbx_seq_one_letter_code
_entity_poly.pdbx_strand_id
1 'polypeptide(L)'
;MNGSSVHKIRTLKFEAMKYIGTITAMLALFISASVSAQENQEKEQDKISYYEQRAKEDAVYEQSLASNNDEDEKDFWKDQKRYEKDLRKRDKEAYKAYMKGKQDAYAEHAQHCDDHCHHSREYYGHAHFYYTYYDYNYPRRTYVGTGVRVSSPRVGISIF
;
A
#
# COMPACT_ATOMS: atom_id res chain seq x y z
N MET A 1 22.08 -54.69 48.27
CA MET A 1 21.91 -53.26 48.05
C MET A 1 22.67 -52.92 46.76
N ASN A 2 22.20 -52.48 45.70
CA ASN A 2 21.14 -51.84 45.05
C ASN A 2 21.43 -51.80 43.48
N GLY A 3 21.45 -52.98 42.85
CA GLY A 3 21.61 -52.99 41.35
C GLY A 3 20.39 -52.47 40.65
N SER A 4 19.19 -52.54 41.20
CA SER A 4 17.93 -52.16 40.64
C SER A 4 17.78 -50.64 40.48
N SER A 5 18.32 -49.82 41.35
CA SER A 5 18.19 -48.37 41.35
C SER A 5 19.06 -47.73 40.26
N VAL A 6 20.25 -48.27 40.00
CA VAL A 6 21.19 -47.77 39.01
C VAL A 6 20.67 -48.03 37.56
N HIS A 7 20.01 -49.19 37.39
CA HIS A 7 19.41 -49.55 36.08
C HIS A 7 18.23 -48.60 35.70
N LYS A 8 17.41 -48.25 36.68
CA LYS A 8 16.25 -47.36 36.48
C LYS A 8 16.68 -45.92 36.16
N ILE A 9 17.77 -45.44 36.72
CA ILE A 9 18.31 -44.10 36.42
C ILE A 9 18.92 -44.04 35.02
N ARG A 10 19.56 -45.12 34.58
CA ARG A 10 20.12 -45.19 33.21
C ARG A 10 19.05 -45.21 32.13
N THR A 11 17.96 -45.95 32.31
CA THR A 11 16.87 -45.99 31.35
C THR A 11 16.13 -44.65 31.27
N LEU A 12 15.89 -43.96 32.38
CA LEU A 12 15.28 -42.63 32.42
C LEU A 12 16.13 -41.57 31.70
N LYS A 13 17.46 -41.61 31.83
CA LYS A 13 18.36 -40.71 31.08
C LYS A 13 18.35 -40.97 29.57
N PHE A 14 18.25 -42.22 29.16
CA PHE A 14 18.24 -42.60 27.76
C PHE A 14 16.93 -42.19 27.07
N GLU A 15 15.80 -42.33 27.76
CA GLU A 15 14.51 -41.85 27.26
C GLU A 15 14.47 -40.29 27.17
N ALA A 16 14.95 -39.60 28.19
CA ALA A 16 15.03 -38.14 28.18
C ALA A 16 15.88 -37.59 27.01
N MET A 17 16.97 -38.24 26.65
CA MET A 17 17.81 -37.83 25.50
C MET A 17 17.09 -37.95 24.17
N LYS A 18 16.20 -38.93 23.99
CA LYS A 18 15.40 -39.07 22.76
C LYS A 18 14.43 -37.89 22.61
N TYR A 19 13.78 -37.47 23.68
CA TYR A 19 12.86 -36.32 23.61
C TYR A 19 13.59 -34.99 23.40
N ILE A 20 14.78 -34.81 23.94
CA ILE A 20 15.60 -33.61 23.71
C ILE A 20 15.98 -33.50 22.23
N GLY A 21 16.38 -34.60 21.58
CA GLY A 21 16.69 -34.60 20.15
C GLY A 21 15.49 -34.25 19.26
N THR A 22 14.31 -34.75 19.60
CA THR A 22 13.09 -34.43 18.81
C THR A 22 12.62 -33.00 19.04
N ILE A 23 12.72 -32.45 20.24
CA ILE A 23 12.37 -31.06 20.54
C ILE A 23 13.31 -30.10 19.85
N THR A 24 14.62 -30.36 19.82
CA THR A 24 15.59 -29.52 19.10
C THR A 24 15.39 -29.56 17.59
N ALA A 25 15.06 -30.71 17.01
CA ALA A 25 14.74 -30.80 15.56
C ALA A 25 13.47 -30.04 15.21
N MET A 26 12.42 -30.12 16.02
CA MET A 26 11.20 -29.33 15.82
C MET A 26 11.45 -27.83 15.94
N LEU A 27 12.24 -27.39 16.93
CA LEU A 27 12.56 -25.98 17.09
C LEU A 27 13.34 -25.41 15.89
N ALA A 28 14.26 -26.18 15.31
CA ALA A 28 15.02 -25.77 14.12
C ALA A 28 14.12 -25.59 12.88
N LEU A 29 13.08 -26.42 12.72
CA LEU A 29 12.11 -26.29 11.63
C LEU A 29 11.27 -25.02 11.74
N PHE A 30 10.88 -24.61 12.97
CA PHE A 30 10.13 -23.36 13.15
C PHE A 30 10.97 -22.12 12.86
N ILE A 31 12.25 -22.10 13.16
CA ILE A 31 13.15 -20.98 12.89
C ILE A 31 13.34 -20.78 11.38
N SER A 32 13.51 -21.86 10.63
CA SER A 32 13.70 -21.78 9.16
C SER A 32 12.46 -21.26 8.42
N ALA A 33 11.25 -21.58 8.87
CA ALA A 33 10.02 -21.04 8.29
C ALA A 33 9.85 -19.53 8.54
N SER A 34 10.31 -19.04 9.68
CA SER A 34 10.21 -17.62 10.04
C SER A 34 11.10 -16.73 9.17
N VAL A 35 12.31 -17.18 8.82
CA VAL A 35 13.26 -16.41 7.99
C VAL A 35 12.71 -16.22 6.57
N SER A 36 12.15 -17.27 5.97
CA SER A 36 11.58 -17.16 4.62
C SER A 36 10.37 -16.23 4.54
N ALA A 37 9.57 -16.15 5.61
CA ALA A 37 8.44 -15.24 5.67
C ALA A 37 8.89 -13.78 5.77
N GLN A 38 9.95 -13.48 6.50
CA GLN A 38 10.50 -12.13 6.61
C GLN A 38 11.08 -11.64 5.29
N GLU A 39 11.84 -12.46 4.57
CA GLU A 39 12.41 -12.10 3.26
C GLU A 39 11.32 -11.77 2.23
N ASN A 40 10.22 -12.51 2.22
CA ASN A 40 9.11 -12.24 1.32
C ASN A 40 8.36 -10.94 1.68
N GLN A 41 8.23 -10.63 2.98
CA GLN A 41 7.62 -9.38 3.43
C GLN A 41 8.50 -8.17 3.08
N GLU A 42 9.81 -8.26 3.23
CA GLU A 42 10.74 -7.21 2.87
C GLU A 42 10.69 -6.90 1.37
N LYS A 43 10.76 -7.92 0.51
CA LYS A 43 10.64 -7.76 -0.95
C LYS A 43 9.30 -7.15 -1.38
N GLU A 44 8.21 -7.52 -0.73
CA GLU A 44 6.90 -6.94 -1.01
C GLU A 44 6.82 -5.48 -0.58
N GLN A 45 7.38 -5.15 0.59
CA GLN A 45 7.45 -3.77 1.09
C GLN A 45 8.33 -2.89 0.20
N ASP A 46 9.47 -3.39 -0.26
CA ASP A 46 10.35 -2.69 -1.20
C ASP A 46 9.63 -2.41 -2.52
N LYS A 47 8.89 -3.38 -3.04
CA LYS A 47 8.08 -3.21 -4.24
C LYS A 47 7.01 -2.13 -4.06
N ILE A 48 6.27 -2.15 -2.95
CA ILE A 48 5.25 -1.14 -2.64
C ILE A 48 5.89 0.24 -2.57
N SER A 49 6.97 0.39 -1.83
CA SER A 49 7.73 1.64 -1.69
C SER A 49 8.22 2.16 -3.05
N TYR A 50 8.73 1.28 -3.90
CA TYR A 50 9.16 1.63 -5.25
C TYR A 50 8.01 2.23 -6.08
N TYR A 51 6.83 1.61 -6.07
CA TYR A 51 5.71 2.10 -6.87
C TYR A 51 5.08 3.36 -6.30
N GLU A 52 5.07 3.56 -4.98
CA GLU A 52 4.66 4.83 -4.36
C GLU A 52 5.62 5.96 -4.75
N GLN A 53 6.92 5.71 -4.72
CA GLN A 53 7.92 6.69 -5.12
C GLN A 53 7.82 7.01 -6.62
N ARG A 54 7.72 6.00 -7.47
CA ARG A 54 7.54 6.16 -8.92
C ARG A 54 6.31 7.01 -9.24
N ALA A 55 5.21 6.77 -8.54
CA ALA A 55 3.98 7.53 -8.71
C ALA A 55 4.14 9.02 -8.37
N LYS A 56 4.91 9.33 -7.33
CA LYS A 56 5.22 10.72 -6.96
C LYS A 56 6.07 11.41 -8.03
N GLU A 57 7.06 10.72 -8.57
CA GLU A 57 7.90 11.23 -9.65
C GLU A 57 7.08 11.51 -10.92
N ASP A 58 6.20 10.57 -11.30
CA ASP A 58 5.29 10.74 -12.43
C ASP A 58 4.32 11.91 -12.18
N ALA A 59 3.79 12.06 -10.95
CA ALA A 59 2.90 13.17 -10.61
C ALA A 59 3.60 14.54 -10.69
N VAL A 60 4.85 14.65 -10.22
CA VAL A 60 5.64 15.88 -10.35
C VAL A 60 5.85 16.25 -11.81
N TYR A 61 6.16 15.27 -12.65
CA TYR A 61 6.29 15.49 -14.08
C TYR A 61 4.97 15.98 -14.71
N GLU A 62 3.85 15.32 -14.41
CA GLU A 62 2.51 15.68 -14.89
C GLU A 62 2.09 17.09 -14.47
N GLN A 63 2.42 17.49 -13.24
CA GLN A 63 2.16 18.84 -12.73
C GLN A 63 3.01 19.90 -13.43
N SER A 64 4.17 19.52 -13.94
CA SER A 64 5.08 20.43 -14.68
C SER A 64 4.78 20.54 -16.16
N LEU A 65 3.88 19.69 -16.70
CA LEU A 65 3.50 19.75 -18.12
C LEU A 65 2.83 21.10 -18.42
N ALA A 66 3.54 21.96 -19.11
CA ALA A 66 2.95 23.14 -19.69
C ALA A 66 2.32 22.73 -21.03
N SER A 67 1.03 23.03 -21.20
CA SER A 67 0.31 22.74 -22.43
C SER A 67 0.78 23.65 -23.57
N ASN A 68 1.90 23.30 -24.19
CA ASN A 68 2.38 23.96 -25.39
C ASN A 68 1.77 23.35 -26.66
N ASN A 69 1.24 22.15 -26.57
CA ASN A 69 0.61 21.41 -27.67
C ASN A 69 -0.44 20.43 -27.12
N ASP A 70 -1.70 20.70 -27.41
CA ASP A 70 -2.84 19.89 -26.96
C ASP A 70 -2.80 18.43 -27.46
N GLU A 71 -2.17 18.17 -28.61
CA GLU A 71 -2.07 16.82 -29.17
C GLU A 71 -1.06 15.96 -28.40
N ASP A 72 0.11 16.52 -28.14
CA ASP A 72 1.16 15.84 -27.36
C ASP A 72 0.69 15.56 -25.92
N GLU A 73 -0.05 16.48 -25.33
CA GLU A 73 -0.62 16.29 -24.01
C GLU A 73 -1.66 15.14 -23.97
N LYS A 74 -2.56 15.08 -24.95
CA LYS A 74 -3.54 13.99 -25.05
C LYS A 74 -2.87 12.62 -25.24
N ASP A 75 -1.84 12.54 -26.05
CA ASP A 75 -1.10 11.30 -26.25
C ASP A 75 -0.35 10.88 -24.99
N PHE A 76 0.26 11.83 -24.27
CA PHE A 76 0.86 11.57 -22.97
C PHE A 76 -0.16 10.96 -21.99
N TRP A 77 -1.32 11.60 -21.81
CA TRP A 77 -2.34 11.10 -20.89
C TRP A 77 -2.93 9.74 -21.30
N LYS A 78 -3.00 9.47 -22.58
CA LYS A 78 -3.39 8.17 -23.10
C LYS A 78 -2.38 7.08 -22.77
N ASP A 79 -1.10 7.40 -22.90
CA ASP A 79 -0.02 6.47 -22.56
C ASP A 79 0.05 6.22 -21.04
N GLN A 80 -0.16 7.24 -20.23
CA GLN A 80 -0.28 7.14 -18.79
C GLN A 80 -1.42 6.20 -18.37
N LYS A 81 -2.61 6.39 -18.92
CA LYS A 81 -3.75 5.49 -18.69
C LYS A 81 -3.47 4.05 -19.12
N ARG A 82 -2.74 3.86 -20.23
CA ARG A 82 -2.33 2.54 -20.69
C ARG A 82 -1.38 1.87 -19.70
N TYR A 83 -0.38 2.60 -19.24
CA TYR A 83 0.56 2.12 -18.22
C TYR A 83 -0.18 1.67 -16.95
N GLU A 84 -1.06 2.49 -16.41
CA GLU A 84 -1.85 2.17 -15.21
C GLU A 84 -2.73 0.93 -15.41
N LYS A 85 -3.40 0.83 -16.56
CA LYS A 85 -4.20 -0.33 -16.91
C LYS A 85 -3.38 -1.62 -16.99
N ASP A 86 -2.19 -1.56 -17.55
CA ASP A 86 -1.31 -2.72 -17.71
C ASP A 86 -0.66 -3.09 -16.38
N LEU A 87 -0.28 -2.11 -15.55
CA LEU A 87 0.17 -2.35 -14.18
C LEU A 87 -0.92 -3.05 -13.35
N ARG A 88 -2.17 -2.58 -13.42
CA ARG A 88 -3.31 -3.19 -12.74
C ARG A 88 -3.54 -4.65 -13.13
N LYS A 89 -3.33 -5.00 -14.40
CA LYS A 89 -3.47 -6.38 -14.88
C LYS A 89 -2.33 -7.28 -14.40
N ARG A 90 -1.13 -6.74 -14.40
CA ARG A 90 0.10 -7.47 -14.09
C ARG A 90 0.30 -7.67 -12.59
N ASP A 91 0.11 -6.60 -11.80
CA ASP A 91 0.31 -6.60 -10.35
C ASP A 91 -0.66 -5.62 -9.67
N LYS A 92 -1.67 -6.17 -9.03
CA LYS A 92 -2.71 -5.37 -8.37
C LYS A 92 -2.21 -4.62 -7.14
N GLU A 93 -1.25 -5.19 -6.40
CA GLU A 93 -0.72 -4.53 -5.20
C GLU A 93 0.23 -3.39 -5.59
N ALA A 94 1.07 -3.60 -6.59
CA ALA A 94 1.87 -2.53 -7.19
C ALA A 94 0.99 -1.40 -7.75
N TYR A 95 -0.11 -1.73 -8.41
CA TYR A 95 -1.07 -0.74 -8.91
C TYR A 95 -1.70 0.07 -7.77
N LYS A 96 -2.10 -0.57 -6.66
CA LYS A 96 -2.64 0.13 -5.50
C LYS A 96 -1.61 1.08 -4.88
N ALA A 97 -0.36 0.64 -4.73
CA ALA A 97 0.73 1.47 -4.24
C ALA A 97 0.98 2.68 -5.15
N TYR A 98 1.01 2.45 -6.47
CA TYR A 98 1.15 3.50 -7.47
C TYR A 98 0.01 4.52 -7.38
N MET A 99 -1.26 4.09 -7.33
CA MET A 99 -2.42 4.99 -7.24
C MET A 99 -2.45 5.75 -5.92
N LYS A 100 -1.98 5.13 -4.82
CA LYS A 100 -1.83 5.82 -3.54
C LYS A 100 -0.77 6.93 -3.62
N GLY A 101 0.40 6.64 -4.20
CA GLY A 101 1.44 7.64 -4.41
C GLY A 101 0.98 8.80 -5.29
N LYS A 102 0.21 8.53 -6.35
CA LYS A 102 -0.45 9.55 -7.16
C LYS A 102 -1.38 10.42 -6.33
N GLN A 103 -2.28 9.81 -5.59
CA GLN A 103 -3.23 10.54 -4.74
C GLN A 103 -2.51 11.45 -3.74
N ASP A 104 -1.51 10.93 -3.04
CA ASP A 104 -0.74 11.68 -2.06
C ASP A 104 -0.06 12.91 -2.71
N ALA A 105 0.61 12.72 -3.85
CA ALA A 105 1.31 13.79 -4.55
C ALA A 105 0.36 14.87 -5.12
N TYR A 106 -0.77 14.46 -5.66
CA TYR A 106 -1.78 15.42 -6.14
C TYR A 106 -2.45 16.17 -4.99
N ALA A 107 -2.69 15.51 -3.85
CA ALA A 107 -3.23 16.15 -2.65
C ALA A 107 -2.25 17.16 -2.04
N GLU A 108 -0.96 16.83 -2.02
CA GLU A 108 0.10 17.72 -1.59
C GLU A 108 0.19 18.95 -2.50
N HIS A 109 0.23 18.75 -3.82
CA HIS A 109 0.28 19.86 -4.78
C HIS A 109 -0.92 20.79 -4.64
N ALA A 110 -2.12 20.26 -4.47
CA ALA A 110 -3.33 21.07 -4.37
C ALA A 110 -3.35 22.02 -3.16
N GLN A 111 -2.61 21.70 -2.10
CA GLN A 111 -2.49 22.60 -0.94
C GLN A 111 -1.67 23.86 -1.25
N HIS A 112 -0.84 23.82 -2.29
CA HIS A 112 0.07 24.86 -2.69
C HIS A 112 -0.22 25.43 -4.07
N CYS A 113 -1.17 24.83 -4.79
CA CYS A 113 -1.59 25.28 -6.12
C CYS A 113 -2.41 26.57 -6.00
N ASP A 114 -1.92 27.63 -6.62
CA ASP A 114 -2.53 28.96 -6.64
C ASP A 114 -2.65 29.48 -8.08
N ASP A 115 -2.95 30.76 -8.22
CA ASP A 115 -3.10 31.44 -9.52
C ASP A 115 -1.82 31.47 -10.39
N HIS A 116 -0.66 31.12 -9.82
CA HIS A 116 0.60 31.01 -10.55
C HIS A 116 0.79 29.63 -11.21
N CYS A 117 0.00 28.65 -10.79
CA CYS A 117 0.00 27.32 -11.39
C CYS A 117 -0.82 27.33 -12.69
N HIS A 118 -0.14 27.26 -13.83
CA HIS A 118 -0.78 27.24 -15.13
C HIS A 118 -0.93 25.81 -15.67
N HIS A 119 -1.90 25.08 -15.11
CA HIS A 119 -2.19 23.72 -15.57
C HIS A 119 -3.20 23.71 -16.72
N SER A 120 -3.11 22.68 -17.54
CA SER A 120 -4.03 22.45 -18.63
C SER A 120 -5.42 21.97 -18.15
N ARG A 121 -6.38 22.02 -19.06
CA ARG A 121 -7.71 21.43 -18.80
C ARG A 121 -7.65 19.93 -18.58
N GLU A 122 -6.79 19.23 -19.31
CA GLU A 122 -6.59 17.78 -19.20
C GLU A 122 -6.01 17.45 -17.83
N TYR A 123 -5.03 18.21 -17.35
CA TYR A 123 -4.49 18.06 -15.98
C TYR A 123 -5.58 18.08 -14.91
N TYR A 124 -6.46 19.08 -14.93
CA TYR A 124 -7.53 19.18 -13.91
C TYR A 124 -8.49 17.99 -13.95
N GLY A 125 -8.77 17.44 -15.12
CA GLY A 125 -9.55 16.22 -15.25
C GLY A 125 -8.89 15.01 -14.60
N HIS A 126 -7.58 14.85 -14.78
CA HIS A 126 -6.80 13.77 -14.17
C HIS A 126 -6.57 13.98 -12.68
N ALA A 127 -6.30 15.20 -12.24
CA ALA A 127 -6.16 15.55 -10.83
C ALA A 127 -7.42 15.16 -10.06
N HIS A 128 -8.61 15.49 -10.57
CA HIS A 128 -9.87 15.10 -9.97
C HIS A 128 -10.00 13.57 -9.84
N PHE A 129 -9.63 12.82 -10.88
CA PHE A 129 -9.66 11.35 -10.84
C PHE A 129 -8.76 10.79 -9.74
N TYR A 130 -7.52 11.26 -9.59
CA TYR A 130 -6.62 10.78 -8.55
C TYR A 130 -7.11 11.14 -7.14
N TYR A 131 -7.64 12.34 -6.92
CA TYR A 131 -8.23 12.74 -5.64
C TYR A 131 -9.36 11.82 -5.18
N THR A 132 -10.24 11.44 -6.12
CA THR A 132 -11.45 10.67 -5.80
C THR A 132 -11.23 9.17 -5.84
N TYR A 133 -10.09 8.69 -6.34
CA TYR A 133 -9.81 7.29 -6.59
C TYR A 133 -10.05 6.39 -5.36
N TYR A 134 -9.60 6.81 -4.19
CA TYR A 134 -9.75 6.03 -2.95
C TYR A 134 -11.18 5.96 -2.46
N ASP A 135 -11.95 6.98 -2.64
CA ASP A 135 -13.35 7.01 -2.18
C ASP A 135 -14.23 6.02 -2.97
N TYR A 136 -13.90 5.76 -4.25
CA TYR A 136 -14.63 4.81 -5.09
C TYR A 136 -14.16 3.36 -4.95
N ASN A 137 -12.86 3.13 -4.83
CA ASN A 137 -12.30 1.77 -4.89
C ASN A 137 -12.04 1.18 -3.50
N TYR A 138 -11.92 2.01 -2.50
CA TYR A 138 -11.70 1.63 -1.10
C TYR A 138 -12.68 2.38 -0.22
N PRO A 139 -13.94 1.90 -0.11
CA PRO A 139 -14.90 2.52 0.79
C PRO A 139 -14.28 2.59 2.19
N ARG A 140 -14.21 3.80 2.72
CA ARG A 140 -13.69 4.05 4.07
C ARG A 140 -14.33 3.05 5.00
N ARG A 141 -13.55 2.25 5.69
CA ARG A 141 -14.03 1.55 6.87
C ARG A 141 -14.63 2.63 7.76
N THR A 142 -15.93 2.65 7.87
CA THR A 142 -16.63 3.51 8.82
C THR A 142 -16.10 3.14 10.20
N TYR A 143 -15.14 3.89 10.69
CA TYR A 143 -14.92 3.94 12.11
C TYR A 143 -16.22 4.45 12.67
N VAL A 144 -16.94 3.60 13.38
CA VAL A 144 -18.04 4.02 14.26
C VAL A 144 -17.38 4.72 15.44
N GLY A 145 -16.80 5.88 15.16
CA GLY A 145 -16.47 6.86 16.17
C GLY A 145 -17.76 7.61 16.44
N THR A 146 -18.15 7.71 17.68
CA THR A 146 -19.23 8.56 18.18
C THR A 146 -18.90 10.03 17.85
N GLY A 147 -19.02 10.38 16.58
CA GLY A 147 -18.85 11.73 16.06
C GLY A 147 -20.19 12.41 15.97
N VAL A 148 -20.40 13.42 16.80
CA VAL A 148 -21.53 14.35 16.74
C VAL A 148 -21.66 14.87 15.31
N ARG A 149 -22.75 14.51 14.61
CA ARG A 149 -23.11 15.13 13.34
C ARG A 149 -23.54 16.55 13.60
N VAL A 150 -22.69 17.50 13.31
CA VAL A 150 -23.11 18.89 13.16
C VAL A 150 -23.75 19.01 11.77
N SER A 151 -25.06 18.97 11.71
CA SER A 151 -25.82 19.27 10.50
C SER A 151 -25.81 20.79 10.29
N SER A 152 -25.13 21.25 9.23
CA SER A 152 -25.24 22.63 8.78
C SER A 152 -26.69 22.93 8.38
N PRO A 153 -27.30 24.03 8.85
CA PRO A 153 -28.63 24.40 8.41
C PRO A 153 -28.61 24.80 6.94
N ARG A 154 -29.43 24.13 6.12
CA ARG A 154 -29.68 24.57 4.75
C ARG A 154 -30.49 25.86 4.80
N VAL A 155 -29.88 26.97 4.45
CA VAL A 155 -30.57 28.21 4.17
C VAL A 155 -31.20 28.10 2.79
N GLY A 156 -32.49 27.83 2.73
CA GLY A 156 -33.28 27.91 1.50
C GLY A 156 -33.57 29.35 1.19
N ILE A 157 -33.05 29.91 0.10
CA ILE A 157 -33.45 31.19 -0.45
C ILE A 157 -34.60 30.90 -1.41
N SER A 158 -35.84 31.23 -0.99
CA SER A 158 -36.98 31.33 -1.91
C SER A 158 -36.89 32.68 -2.62
N ILE A 159 -36.75 32.68 -3.93
CA ILE A 159 -36.93 33.86 -4.77
C ILE A 159 -38.34 33.76 -5.36
N PHE A 160 -39.18 34.73 -4.99
CA PHE A 160 -40.46 34.97 -5.62
C PHE A 160 -40.25 35.75 -6.92
#